data_6d9411996d54f24fa41cf90498db8d41
#
_entry.id   6d9411996d54f24fa41cf90498db8d41
#
_cell.length_a   1.000
_cell.length_b   1.000
_cell.length_c   1.000
_cell.angle_alpha   90.00
_cell.angle_beta   90.00
_cell.angle_gamma   90.00
#
_symmetry.space_group_name_H-M   'P 1'
#
loop_
_entity.id
_entity.type
_entity.pdbx_description
1 polymer ?
#
loop_
_entity_poly.entity_id
_entity_poly.type
_entity_poly.pdbx_seq_one_letter_code
_entity_poly.pdbx_strand_id
1 'polypeptide(L)'
;MNVIPIPRRLALAAAAAAAVFVLSPAAAQDMKVELSGKNEVPPVTTSASGSGSFSVKPDGTISGSVTTSGIEGTMAHIHEGASGANGPVRVPLTKDGNKWVVPEGTKLNEEQQKALKAGNLYVNVHSKEHPGGELRAQLK
;
A
#
# COMPACT_ATOMS: atom_id res chain seq x y z
N MET A 1 -83.05 -4.04 25.83
CA MET A 1 -81.96 -3.03 25.51
C MET A 1 -80.69 -3.83 25.23
N ASN A 2 -80.37 -3.95 23.96
CA ASN A 2 -79.15 -4.64 23.54
C ASN A 2 -78.01 -3.61 23.36
N VAL A 3 -76.97 -3.71 24.16
CA VAL A 3 -75.77 -2.85 24.07
C VAL A 3 -74.76 -3.58 23.20
N ILE A 4 -74.46 -3.00 22.03
CA ILE A 4 -73.46 -3.51 21.06
C ILE A 4 -72.09 -3.00 21.48
N PRO A 5 -71.07 -3.88 21.69
CA PRO A 5 -69.71 -3.42 22.01
C PRO A 5 -68.98 -2.95 20.76
N ILE A 6 -68.40 -1.76 20.84
CA ILE A 6 -67.55 -1.17 19.81
C ILE A 6 -66.16 -1.82 19.85
N PRO A 7 -65.61 -2.32 18.74
CA PRO A 7 -64.24 -2.88 18.73
C PRO A 7 -63.19 -1.77 18.80
N ARG A 8 -62.33 -1.83 19.81
CA ARG A 8 -61.12 -1.02 19.91
C ARG A 8 -60.14 -1.44 18.82
N ARG A 9 -59.93 -0.55 17.87
CA ARG A 9 -58.84 -0.68 16.87
C ARG A 9 -57.50 -0.45 17.56
N LEU A 10 -56.68 -1.50 17.67
CA LEU A 10 -55.26 -1.38 18.01
C LEU A 10 -54.53 -0.73 16.81
N ALA A 11 -53.98 0.45 17.01
CA ALA A 11 -53.07 1.05 16.07
C ALA A 11 -51.68 0.47 16.33
N LEU A 12 -51.16 -0.36 15.41
CA LEU A 12 -49.76 -0.76 15.41
C LEU A 12 -48.95 0.44 14.91
N ALA A 13 -48.18 1.06 15.81
CA ALA A 13 -47.15 2.02 15.43
C ALA A 13 -45.92 1.24 14.97
N ALA A 14 -45.66 1.21 13.67
CA ALA A 14 -44.41 0.70 13.12
C ALA A 14 -43.29 1.74 13.35
N ALA A 15 -42.40 1.46 14.31
CA ALA A 15 -41.17 2.26 14.49
C ALA A 15 -40.17 1.85 13.41
N ALA A 16 -39.98 2.70 12.41
CA ALA A 16 -38.91 2.54 11.44
C ALA A 16 -37.59 2.96 12.11
N ALA A 17 -36.76 1.99 12.47
CA ALA A 17 -35.39 2.23 12.92
C ALA A 17 -34.53 2.60 11.69
N ALA A 18 -34.20 3.88 11.53
CA ALA A 18 -33.23 4.32 10.54
C ALA A 18 -31.82 3.91 11.01
N ALA A 19 -31.24 2.92 10.34
CA ALA A 19 -29.84 2.55 10.56
C ALA A 19 -28.95 3.67 9.97
N VAL A 20 -28.35 4.46 10.83
CA VAL A 20 -27.32 5.43 10.43
C VAL A 20 -26.04 4.66 10.16
N PHE A 21 -25.72 4.43 8.89
CA PHE A 21 -24.41 3.94 8.47
C PHE A 21 -23.39 5.07 8.70
N VAL A 22 -22.63 4.98 9.75
CA VAL A 22 -21.46 5.83 9.96
C VAL A 22 -20.38 5.31 9.02
N LEU A 23 -20.18 5.96 7.88
CA LEU A 23 -19.03 5.75 7.01
C LEU A 23 -17.79 6.25 7.74
N SER A 24 -17.04 5.35 8.34
CA SER A 24 -15.71 5.68 8.84
C SER A 24 -14.83 6.10 7.66
N PRO A 25 -14.10 7.22 7.75
CA PRO A 25 -13.17 7.60 6.69
C PRO A 25 -12.14 6.48 6.53
N ALA A 26 -11.89 6.09 5.28
CA ALA A 26 -10.86 5.11 4.98
C ALA A 26 -9.50 5.63 5.49
N ALA A 27 -8.81 4.85 6.30
CA ALA A 27 -7.48 5.20 6.82
C ALA A 27 -6.41 5.00 5.74
N ALA A 28 -5.26 5.68 5.89
CA ALA A 28 -4.08 5.41 5.09
C ALA A 28 -3.60 3.97 5.35
N GLN A 29 -3.09 3.31 4.30
CA GLN A 29 -2.44 2.00 4.42
C GLN A 29 -0.95 2.22 4.67
N ASP A 30 -0.49 1.83 5.85
CA ASP A 30 0.92 1.88 6.23
C ASP A 30 1.57 0.50 6.06
N MET A 31 2.73 0.48 5.42
CA MET A 31 3.48 -0.73 5.11
C MET A 31 4.92 -0.59 5.56
N LYS A 32 5.40 -1.53 6.37
CA LYS A 32 6.81 -1.65 6.71
C LYS A 32 7.47 -2.65 5.76
N VAL A 33 8.67 -2.34 5.30
CA VAL A 33 9.41 -3.16 4.34
C VAL A 33 10.82 -3.45 4.83
N GLU A 34 11.24 -4.70 4.63
CA GLU A 34 12.60 -5.17 4.83
C GLU A 34 13.16 -5.62 3.48
N LEU A 35 14.17 -4.90 2.97
CA LEU A 35 14.77 -5.18 1.69
C LEU A 35 15.90 -6.20 1.85
N SER A 36 15.94 -7.18 0.96
CA SER A 36 17.01 -8.16 0.90
C SER A 36 17.30 -8.58 -0.53
N GLY A 37 18.54 -9.02 -0.77
CA GLY A 37 18.95 -9.56 -2.07
C GLY A 37 18.22 -10.87 -2.43
N LYS A 38 17.79 -11.64 -1.43
CA LYS A 38 17.04 -12.88 -1.63
C LYS A 38 15.69 -12.68 -2.34
N ASN A 39 15.14 -11.48 -2.22
CA ASN A 39 13.86 -11.13 -2.82
C ASN A 39 13.98 -10.63 -4.26
N GLU A 40 15.20 -10.39 -4.75
CA GLU A 40 15.45 -10.04 -6.15
C GLU A 40 15.18 -11.23 -7.08
N VAL A 41 14.95 -10.93 -8.36
CA VAL A 41 14.69 -11.93 -9.40
C VAL A 41 15.65 -11.69 -10.57
N PRO A 42 16.64 -12.57 -10.75
CA PRO A 42 17.04 -13.68 -9.87
C PRO A 42 17.59 -13.19 -8.51
N PRO A 43 17.59 -14.05 -7.48
CA PRO A 43 18.14 -13.69 -6.17
C PRO A 43 19.60 -13.24 -6.22
N VAL A 44 19.93 -12.25 -5.41
CA VAL A 44 21.28 -11.68 -5.28
C VAL A 44 21.84 -12.07 -3.91
N THR A 45 23.06 -12.60 -3.91
CA THR A 45 23.83 -12.81 -2.68
C THR A 45 24.55 -11.53 -2.33
N THR A 46 24.19 -10.91 -1.23
CA THR A 46 24.77 -9.66 -0.75
C THR A 46 24.68 -9.59 0.78
N SER A 47 25.62 -8.88 1.40
CA SER A 47 25.55 -8.51 2.81
C SER A 47 24.78 -7.20 3.05
N ALA A 48 24.40 -6.52 1.98
CA ALA A 48 23.59 -5.31 2.05
C ALA A 48 22.19 -5.60 2.60
N SER A 49 21.59 -4.60 3.20
CA SER A 49 20.22 -4.65 3.72
C SER A 49 19.56 -3.28 3.61
N GLY A 50 18.26 -3.26 3.76
CA GLY A 50 17.51 -2.03 3.81
C GLY A 50 16.19 -2.21 4.53
N SER A 51 15.65 -1.12 5.04
CA SER A 51 14.34 -1.10 5.69
C SER A 51 13.68 0.26 5.52
N GLY A 52 12.39 0.29 5.67
CA GLY A 52 11.64 1.52 5.59
C GLY A 52 10.15 1.33 5.74
N SER A 53 9.43 2.36 5.37
CA SER A 53 7.97 2.34 5.40
C SER A 53 7.39 3.23 4.30
N PHE A 54 6.23 2.83 3.83
CA PHE A 54 5.42 3.59 2.90
C PHE A 54 4.01 3.74 3.46
N SER A 55 3.36 4.83 3.10
CA SER A 55 1.96 5.10 3.43
C SER A 55 1.21 5.51 2.18
N VAL A 56 0.05 4.92 1.95
CA VAL A 56 -0.82 5.26 0.81
C VAL A 56 -2.16 5.70 1.33
N LYS A 57 -2.53 6.94 1.01
CA LYS A 57 -3.84 7.51 1.37
C LYS A 57 -4.94 6.98 0.45
N PRO A 58 -6.22 7.09 0.86
CA PRO A 58 -7.35 6.66 0.03
C PRO A 58 -7.42 7.30 -1.37
N ASP A 59 -6.89 8.52 -1.52
CA ASP A 59 -6.81 9.23 -2.81
C ASP A 59 -5.65 8.77 -3.70
N GLY A 60 -4.83 7.81 -3.23
CA GLY A 60 -3.66 7.28 -3.93
C GLY A 60 -2.35 8.00 -3.64
N THR A 61 -2.35 9.09 -2.87
CA THR A 61 -1.11 9.78 -2.50
C THR A 61 -0.21 8.83 -1.72
N ILE A 62 0.99 8.60 -2.24
CA ILE A 62 2.00 7.75 -1.62
C ILE A 62 3.14 8.60 -1.05
N SER A 63 3.61 8.22 0.12
CA SER A 63 4.78 8.80 0.79
C SER A 63 5.60 7.70 1.44
N GLY A 64 6.80 8.03 1.84
CA GLY A 64 7.66 7.10 2.55
C GLY A 64 9.07 7.04 2.00
N SER A 65 9.87 6.18 2.59
CA SER A 65 11.28 6.02 2.24
C SER A 65 11.82 4.67 2.68
N VAL A 66 12.93 4.29 2.09
CA VAL A 66 13.77 3.18 2.55
C VAL A 66 15.19 3.69 2.82
N THR A 67 15.83 3.15 3.84
CA THR A 67 17.23 3.41 4.17
C THR A 67 18.01 2.13 3.96
N THR A 68 19.17 2.23 3.32
CA THR A 68 20.02 1.08 2.99
C THR A 68 21.34 1.14 3.72
N SER A 69 21.95 -0.03 3.91
CA SER A 69 23.24 -0.23 4.54
C SER A 69 24.05 -1.26 3.75
N GLY A 70 25.36 -1.05 3.62
CA GLY A 70 26.25 -1.98 2.92
C GLY A 70 26.14 -1.97 1.41
N ILE A 71 25.56 -0.93 0.82
CA ILE A 71 25.36 -0.75 -0.62
C ILE A 71 25.65 0.69 -1.03
N GLU A 72 26.33 0.89 -2.13
CA GLU A 72 26.35 2.17 -2.87
C GLU A 72 25.21 2.17 -3.89
N GLY A 73 24.03 2.59 -3.45
CA GLY A 73 22.86 2.65 -4.31
C GLY A 73 23.03 3.70 -5.42
N THR A 74 22.68 3.31 -6.64
CA THR A 74 22.70 4.19 -7.82
C THR A 74 21.31 4.71 -8.17
N MET A 75 20.30 3.89 -7.99
CA MET A 75 18.88 4.18 -8.26
C MET A 75 17.98 3.36 -7.32
N ALA A 76 16.79 3.84 -7.08
CA ALA A 76 15.73 3.07 -6.44
C ALA A 76 14.37 3.41 -7.05
N HIS A 77 13.49 2.41 -7.12
CA HIS A 77 12.17 2.55 -7.73
C HIS A 77 11.13 1.70 -7.01
N ILE A 78 9.88 2.11 -7.12
CA ILE A 78 8.75 1.22 -6.94
C ILE A 78 8.32 0.70 -8.31
N HIS A 79 8.22 -0.60 -8.43
CA HIS A 79 7.83 -1.34 -9.63
C HIS A 79 6.48 -2.02 -9.44
N GLU A 80 5.86 -2.40 -10.54
CA GLU A 80 4.69 -3.26 -10.53
C GLU A 80 5.06 -4.66 -10.97
N GLY A 81 4.92 -5.61 -10.05
CA GLY A 81 5.19 -7.02 -10.26
C GLY A 81 4.89 -7.83 -9.00
N ALA A 82 4.43 -9.05 -9.19
CA ALA A 82 4.24 -9.99 -8.09
C ALA A 82 5.58 -10.45 -7.49
N SER A 83 5.55 -11.00 -6.29
CA SER A 83 6.71 -11.68 -5.73
C SER A 83 7.21 -12.76 -6.70
N GLY A 84 8.51 -12.78 -6.98
CA GLY A 84 9.11 -13.70 -7.95
C GLY A 84 9.03 -13.26 -9.41
N ALA A 85 8.49 -12.09 -9.71
CA ALA A 85 8.42 -11.52 -11.04
C ALA A 85 8.99 -10.11 -11.10
N ASN A 86 9.65 -9.77 -12.22
CA ASN A 86 10.08 -8.41 -12.50
C ASN A 86 8.98 -7.66 -13.27
N GLY A 87 8.92 -6.35 -13.07
CA GLY A 87 7.95 -5.51 -13.76
C GLY A 87 8.42 -4.08 -13.99
N PRO A 88 7.60 -3.26 -14.66
CA PRO A 88 7.96 -1.90 -15.03
C PRO A 88 8.07 -0.97 -13.82
N VAL A 89 8.90 0.08 -13.95
CA VAL A 89 8.99 1.18 -13.00
C VAL A 89 7.68 1.96 -12.99
N ARG A 90 7.17 2.24 -11.79
CA ARG A 90 5.99 3.07 -11.57
C ARG A 90 6.31 4.37 -10.82
N VAL A 91 7.22 4.31 -9.85
CA VAL A 91 7.61 5.49 -9.06
C VAL A 91 9.13 5.50 -8.89
N PRO A 92 9.85 6.47 -9.47
CA PRO A 92 11.24 6.69 -9.16
C PRO A 92 11.36 7.32 -7.77
N LEU A 93 12.38 6.89 -6.99
CA LEU A 93 12.69 7.45 -5.69
C LEU A 93 13.87 8.42 -5.79
N THR A 94 13.86 9.44 -4.95
CA THR A 94 14.94 10.44 -4.86
C THR A 94 15.96 10.03 -3.80
N LYS A 95 17.24 10.10 -4.15
CA LYS A 95 18.34 9.78 -3.24
C LYS A 95 18.59 10.93 -2.26
N ASP A 96 18.72 10.58 -0.99
CA ASP A 96 19.12 11.46 0.10
C ASP A 96 20.11 10.68 1.01
N GLY A 97 21.39 10.72 0.67
CA GLY A 97 22.41 9.88 1.31
C GLY A 97 22.14 8.40 1.09
N ASN A 98 21.94 7.66 2.19
CA ASN A 98 21.55 6.25 2.18
C ASN A 98 20.03 6.03 2.18
N LYS A 99 19.26 7.11 2.14
CA LYS A 99 17.81 7.09 2.10
C LYS A 99 17.30 7.32 0.68
N TRP A 100 16.23 6.63 0.33
CA TRP A 100 15.51 6.76 -0.92
C TRP A 100 14.07 7.14 -0.63
N VAL A 101 13.66 8.31 -1.07
CA VAL A 101 12.42 8.98 -0.67
C VAL A 101 11.45 9.05 -1.84
N VAL A 102 10.18 8.77 -1.60
CA VAL A 102 9.12 9.05 -2.56
C VAL A 102 9.02 10.57 -2.74
N PRO A 103 9.11 11.10 -3.98
CA PRO A 103 8.94 12.52 -4.21
C PRO A 103 7.60 13.03 -3.69
N GLU A 104 7.58 14.20 -3.07
CA GLU A 104 6.36 14.83 -2.56
C GLU A 104 5.33 15.00 -3.69
N GLY A 105 4.07 14.76 -3.39
CA GLY A 105 2.97 14.87 -4.35
C GLY A 105 2.81 13.67 -5.28
N THR A 106 3.59 12.60 -5.10
CA THR A 106 3.43 11.36 -5.89
C THR A 106 2.09 10.71 -5.60
N LYS A 107 1.39 10.34 -6.65
CA LYS A 107 0.07 9.72 -6.57
C LYS A 107 0.01 8.45 -7.43
N LEU A 108 -0.43 7.36 -6.82
CA LEU A 108 -0.74 6.13 -7.52
C LEU A 108 -2.09 6.29 -8.25
N ASN A 109 -2.15 5.90 -9.51
CA ASN A 109 -3.42 5.83 -10.23
C ASN A 109 -4.25 4.62 -9.76
N GLU A 110 -5.48 4.48 -10.26
CA GLU A 110 -6.38 3.40 -9.83
C GLU A 110 -5.82 2.00 -10.11
N GLU A 111 -5.15 1.81 -11.23
CA GLU A 111 -4.52 0.55 -11.62
C GLU A 111 -3.37 0.18 -10.66
N GLN A 112 -2.51 1.14 -10.35
CA GLN A 112 -1.43 0.98 -9.38
C GLN A 112 -1.93 0.74 -7.96
N GLN A 113 -3.03 1.38 -7.56
CA GLN A 113 -3.68 1.10 -6.27
C GLN A 113 -4.27 -0.31 -6.22
N LYS A 114 -4.84 -0.82 -7.31
CA LYS A 114 -5.28 -2.21 -7.41
C LYS A 114 -4.10 -3.18 -7.32
N ALA A 115 -2.99 -2.88 -8.01
CA ALA A 115 -1.76 -3.66 -7.93
C ALA A 115 -1.22 -3.70 -6.49
N LEU A 116 -1.22 -2.57 -5.77
CA LEU A 116 -0.84 -2.53 -4.36
C LEU A 116 -1.71 -3.43 -3.50
N LYS A 117 -3.02 -3.36 -3.63
CA LYS A 117 -3.97 -4.20 -2.87
C LYS A 117 -3.79 -5.69 -3.16
N ALA A 118 -3.36 -6.04 -4.37
CA ALA A 118 -3.04 -7.40 -4.76
C ALA A 118 -1.65 -7.87 -4.29
N GLY A 119 -0.84 -6.99 -3.67
CA GLY A 119 0.54 -7.28 -3.28
C GLY A 119 1.53 -7.27 -4.44
N ASN A 120 1.20 -6.60 -5.54
CA ASN A 120 1.95 -6.58 -6.81
C ASN A 120 2.73 -5.27 -7.01
N LEU A 121 3.09 -4.57 -5.97
CA LEU A 121 4.10 -3.52 -6.02
C LEU A 121 5.32 -3.93 -5.20
N TYR A 122 6.50 -3.57 -5.66
CA TYR A 122 7.74 -3.79 -4.92
C TYR A 122 8.68 -2.59 -5.05
N VAL A 123 9.47 -2.37 -4.02
CA VAL A 123 10.58 -1.42 -4.05
C VAL A 123 11.87 -2.18 -4.26
N ASN A 124 12.78 -1.64 -5.10
CA ASN A 124 14.14 -2.14 -5.15
C ASN A 124 15.18 -1.02 -5.23
N VAL A 125 16.38 -1.34 -4.82
CA VAL A 125 17.56 -0.46 -4.86
C VAL A 125 18.63 -1.12 -5.72
N HIS A 126 19.13 -0.37 -6.68
CA HIS A 126 20.15 -0.81 -7.64
C HIS A 126 21.54 -0.35 -7.22
N SER A 127 22.56 -1.07 -7.64
CA SER A 127 23.96 -0.70 -7.49
C SER A 127 24.71 -0.88 -8.81
N LYS A 128 25.97 -0.44 -8.86
CA LYS A 128 26.83 -0.69 -10.02
C LYS A 128 27.07 -2.18 -10.26
N GLU A 129 27.20 -2.94 -9.17
CA GLU A 129 27.42 -4.38 -9.22
C GLU A 129 26.17 -5.14 -9.64
N HIS A 130 25.00 -4.62 -9.28
CA HIS A 130 23.71 -5.18 -9.58
C HIS A 130 22.78 -4.13 -10.21
N PRO A 131 23.00 -3.79 -11.50
CA PRO A 131 22.21 -2.75 -12.17
C PRO A 131 20.74 -3.13 -12.38
N GLY A 132 20.41 -4.41 -12.28
CA GLY A 132 19.03 -4.91 -12.29
C GLY A 132 18.32 -4.85 -10.94
N GLY A 133 19.05 -4.55 -9.87
CA GLY A 133 18.57 -4.49 -8.49
C GLY A 133 19.40 -5.37 -7.57
N GLU A 134 19.72 -4.87 -6.38
CA GLU A 134 20.47 -5.59 -5.35
C GLU A 134 19.62 -5.94 -4.13
N LEU A 135 18.70 -5.04 -3.78
CA LEU A 135 17.79 -5.20 -2.64
C LEU A 135 16.35 -4.98 -3.08
N ARG A 136 15.45 -5.85 -2.63
CA ARG A 136 14.02 -5.79 -2.98
C ARG A 136 13.12 -6.12 -1.79
N ALA A 137 11.95 -5.49 -1.74
CA ALA A 137 10.84 -5.86 -0.87
C ALA A 137 9.49 -5.62 -1.55
N GLN A 138 8.53 -6.55 -1.35
CA GLN A 138 7.13 -6.30 -1.74
C GLN A 138 6.49 -5.30 -0.77
N LEU A 139 5.62 -4.45 -1.30
CA LEU A 139 4.78 -3.54 -0.53
C LEU A 139 3.48 -4.28 -0.15
N LYS A 140 3.31 -4.55 1.15
CA LYS A 140 2.13 -5.25 1.71
C LYS A 140 2.04 -5.09 3.22
#